data_0ff6f741f31ee7bc0b964aa5c2116f2f
#
_entry.id   0ff6f741f31ee7bc0b964aa5c2116f2f
#
_cell.length_a   1.000
_cell.length_b   1.000
_cell.length_c   1.000
_cell.angle_alpha   90.00
_cell.angle_beta   90.00
_cell.angle_gamma   90.00
#
_symmetry.space_group_name_H-M   'P 1'
#
loop_
_entity.id
_entity.type
_entity.pdbx_description
1 polymer ?
#
loop_
_entity_poly.entity_id
_entity_poly.type
_entity_poly.pdbx_seq_one_letter_code
_entity_poly.pdbx_strand_id
1 'polypeptide(L)'
;MTIEQGQQAPLPSAEFNDAEGQAHDLKHIAANGPLLMGIYKSSCASSKQMFPFLERLNARHSADGLTVLGISQDSANITRSFARRYGITFPLLLEGDDYPVSRAFDIMATPTVFLIEPSGTVAYATMGFMKPSLDALGDAVADAVGKPHRALVTPDDSDVPMFVPG
;
A
#
# COMPACT_ATOMS: atom_id res chain seq x y z
N MET A 1 -11.88 2.21 15.39
CA MET A 1 -10.80 1.21 15.38
C MET A 1 -10.34 1.00 13.94
N THR A 2 -9.04 0.92 13.74
CA THR A 2 -8.47 0.60 12.43
C THR A 2 -9.02 -0.74 11.93
N ILE A 3 -9.29 -0.81 10.63
CA ILE A 3 -9.73 -2.06 9.98
C ILE A 3 -8.60 -3.09 10.07
N GLU A 4 -8.97 -4.33 10.40
CA GLU A 4 -8.05 -5.42 10.64
C GLU A 4 -8.26 -6.59 9.67
N GLN A 5 -7.32 -7.51 9.69
CA GLN A 5 -7.41 -8.75 8.92
C GLN A 5 -8.72 -9.49 9.23
N GLY A 6 -9.37 -9.98 8.19
CA GLY A 6 -10.65 -10.69 8.26
C GLY A 6 -11.87 -9.79 8.15
N GLN A 7 -11.72 -8.48 8.31
CA GLN A 7 -12.82 -7.54 8.18
C GLN A 7 -13.06 -7.15 6.71
N GLN A 8 -14.25 -6.67 6.42
CA GLN A 8 -14.59 -6.14 5.12
C GLN A 8 -13.95 -4.76 4.94
N ALA A 9 -13.26 -4.55 3.83
CA ALA A 9 -12.61 -3.28 3.52
C ALA A 9 -13.66 -2.21 3.19
N PRO A 10 -13.70 -1.09 3.92
CA PRO A 10 -14.68 -0.02 3.67
C PRO A 10 -14.21 0.92 2.55
N LEU A 11 -14.03 0.39 1.34
CA LEU A 11 -13.58 1.17 0.21
C LEU A 11 -14.64 2.22 -0.18
N PRO A 12 -14.26 3.52 -0.25
CA PRO A 12 -15.20 4.55 -0.70
C PRO A 12 -15.69 4.32 -2.12
N SER A 13 -16.98 4.65 -2.37
CA SER A 13 -17.59 4.55 -3.71
C SER A 13 -17.32 5.81 -4.53
N ALA A 14 -16.08 6.27 -4.56
CA ALA A 14 -15.67 7.49 -5.25
C ALA A 14 -14.45 7.20 -6.10
N GLU A 15 -14.24 8.03 -7.13
CA GLU A 15 -13.01 8.02 -7.89
C GLU A 15 -11.99 8.95 -7.23
N PHE A 16 -10.72 8.56 -7.29
CA PHE A 16 -9.60 9.38 -6.83
C PHE A 16 -8.63 9.58 -7.99
N ASN A 17 -8.18 10.82 -8.16
CA ASN A 17 -7.16 11.11 -9.16
C ASN A 17 -5.78 10.76 -8.63
N ASP A 18 -4.93 10.21 -9.48
CA ASP A 18 -3.52 10.11 -9.19
C ASP A 18 -2.83 11.48 -9.39
N ALA A 19 -1.52 11.52 -9.13
CA ALA A 19 -0.75 12.75 -9.27
C ALA A 19 -0.67 13.24 -10.73
N GLU A 20 -0.99 12.40 -11.70
CA GLU A 20 -1.00 12.73 -13.13
C GLU A 20 -2.41 13.10 -13.64
N GLY A 21 -3.41 13.12 -12.77
CA GLY A 21 -4.78 13.49 -13.09
C GLY A 21 -5.65 12.35 -13.60
N GLN A 22 -5.16 11.12 -13.61
CA GLN A 22 -5.95 9.96 -14.03
C GLN A 22 -6.81 9.45 -12.87
N ALA A 23 -8.10 9.21 -13.15
CA ALA A 23 -9.06 8.77 -12.14
C ALA A 23 -9.00 7.24 -11.92
N HIS A 24 -9.18 6.83 -10.67
CA HIS A 24 -9.17 5.43 -10.26
C HIS A 24 -10.34 5.14 -9.32
N ASP A 25 -11.04 4.02 -9.57
CA ASP A 25 -12.13 3.53 -8.74
C ASP A 25 -11.64 2.35 -7.89
N LEU A 26 -11.50 2.58 -6.59
CA LEU A 26 -10.95 1.58 -5.67
C LEU A 26 -11.79 0.30 -5.61
N LYS A 27 -13.11 0.43 -5.59
CA LYS A 27 -13.99 -0.75 -5.55
C LYS A 27 -13.88 -1.60 -6.80
N HIS A 28 -13.80 -0.96 -7.96
CA HIS A 28 -13.64 -1.65 -9.23
C HIS A 28 -12.30 -2.38 -9.29
N ILE A 29 -11.23 -1.71 -8.89
CA ILE A 29 -9.89 -2.28 -8.86
C ILE A 29 -9.85 -3.50 -7.93
N ALA A 30 -10.37 -3.37 -6.72
CA ALA A 30 -10.37 -4.46 -5.74
C ALA A 30 -11.19 -5.66 -6.21
N ALA A 31 -12.30 -5.42 -6.93
CA ALA A 31 -13.14 -6.52 -7.45
C ALA A 31 -12.47 -7.32 -8.57
N ASN A 32 -11.49 -6.74 -9.26
CA ASN A 32 -10.82 -7.36 -10.40
C ASN A 32 -9.53 -8.10 -10.07
N GLY A 33 -9.10 -8.10 -8.84
CA GLY A 33 -7.89 -8.81 -8.39
C GLY A 33 -7.43 -8.35 -7.02
N PRO A 34 -6.43 -9.02 -6.43
CA PRO A 34 -5.88 -8.59 -5.15
C PRO A 34 -5.34 -7.15 -5.24
N LEU A 35 -5.67 -6.35 -4.24
CA LEU A 35 -5.23 -4.96 -4.12
C LEU A 35 -4.33 -4.79 -2.89
N LEU A 36 -3.10 -4.37 -3.11
CA LEU A 36 -2.18 -3.95 -2.05
C LEU A 36 -2.19 -2.42 -1.99
N MET A 37 -2.74 -1.88 -0.91
CA MET A 37 -2.98 -0.45 -0.77
C MET A 37 -2.22 0.11 0.44
N GLY A 38 -1.35 1.08 0.21
CA GLY A 38 -0.61 1.77 1.27
C GLY A 38 -1.09 3.21 1.45
N ILE A 39 -1.66 3.52 2.61
CA ILE A 39 -2.04 4.89 2.97
C ILE A 39 -0.85 5.54 3.65
N TYR A 40 -0.39 6.69 3.13
CA TYR A 40 0.90 7.23 3.55
C TYR A 40 0.95 8.75 3.53
N LYS A 41 2.00 9.27 4.16
CA LYS A 41 2.37 10.68 4.15
C LYS A 41 3.85 10.80 3.79
N SER A 42 4.18 11.66 2.83
CA SER A 42 5.54 11.79 2.27
C SER A 42 6.58 12.20 3.30
N SER A 43 6.20 12.99 4.30
CA SER A 43 7.12 13.44 5.35
C SER A 43 7.41 12.39 6.41
N CYS A 44 6.67 11.28 6.40
CA CYS A 44 6.80 10.21 7.39
C CYS A 44 8.00 9.31 7.08
N ALA A 45 8.94 9.21 8.00
CA ALA A 45 10.13 8.36 7.84
C ALA A 45 9.76 6.88 7.61
N SER A 46 8.72 6.42 8.28
CA SER A 46 8.20 5.07 8.15
C SER A 46 7.68 4.80 6.74
N SER A 47 6.96 5.76 6.13
CA SER A 47 6.49 5.66 4.74
C SER A 47 7.65 5.56 3.76
N LYS A 48 8.72 6.32 3.98
CA LYS A 48 9.92 6.30 3.13
C LYS A 48 10.61 4.94 3.15
N GLN A 49 10.55 4.23 4.26
CA GLN A 49 11.11 2.88 4.40
C GLN A 49 10.19 1.82 3.78
N MET A 50 8.88 1.94 3.95
CA MET A 50 7.92 0.93 3.50
C MET A 50 7.75 0.90 1.98
N PHE A 51 7.62 2.06 1.34
CA PHE A 51 7.19 2.14 -0.06
C PHE A 51 8.15 1.47 -1.04
N PRO A 52 9.48 1.50 -0.88
CA PRO A 52 10.36 0.72 -1.76
C PRO A 52 10.08 -0.79 -1.73
N PHE A 53 9.62 -1.33 -0.59
CA PHE A 53 9.22 -2.74 -0.50
C PHE A 53 7.89 -3.00 -1.20
N LEU A 54 6.94 -2.06 -1.16
CA LEU A 54 5.72 -2.16 -1.95
C LEU A 54 6.03 -2.14 -3.44
N GLU A 55 6.98 -1.30 -3.88
CA GLU A 55 7.42 -1.29 -5.27
C GLU A 55 8.07 -2.62 -5.66
N ARG A 56 8.83 -3.22 -4.77
CA ARG A 56 9.42 -4.55 -5.00
C ARG A 56 8.34 -5.60 -5.23
N LEU A 57 7.25 -5.57 -4.46
CA LEU A 57 6.10 -6.45 -4.65
C LEU A 57 5.36 -6.14 -5.96
N ASN A 58 5.23 -4.88 -6.31
CA ASN A 58 4.65 -4.47 -7.60
C ASN A 58 5.44 -5.03 -8.77
N ALA A 59 6.76 -4.86 -8.77
CA ALA A 59 7.62 -5.39 -9.82
C ALA A 59 7.54 -6.93 -9.90
N ARG A 60 7.40 -7.58 -8.76
CA ARG A 60 7.37 -9.05 -8.69
C ARG A 60 6.05 -9.65 -9.17
N HIS A 61 4.92 -9.02 -8.85
CA HIS A 61 3.59 -9.62 -8.97
C HIS A 61 2.57 -8.85 -9.81
N SER A 62 2.94 -7.73 -10.43
CA SER A 62 1.98 -7.00 -11.29
C SER A 62 1.50 -7.87 -12.45
N ALA A 63 2.39 -8.68 -13.03
CA ALA A 63 2.03 -9.63 -14.09
C ALA A 63 1.21 -10.82 -13.58
N ASP A 64 1.16 -11.04 -12.28
CA ASP A 64 0.40 -12.12 -11.63
C ASP A 64 -0.99 -11.68 -11.19
N GLY A 65 -1.39 -10.46 -11.53
CA GLY A 65 -2.72 -9.91 -11.22
C GLY A 65 -2.79 -9.03 -9.98
N LEU A 66 -1.68 -8.77 -9.31
CA LEU A 66 -1.63 -7.83 -8.18
C LEU A 66 -1.71 -6.40 -8.69
N THR A 67 -2.59 -5.60 -8.09
CA THR A 67 -2.56 -4.15 -8.23
C THR A 67 -2.01 -3.55 -6.94
N VAL A 68 -1.01 -2.68 -7.06
CA VAL A 68 -0.46 -1.91 -5.94
C VAL A 68 -0.83 -0.45 -6.12
N LEU A 69 -1.34 0.18 -5.07
CA LEU A 69 -1.70 1.60 -5.04
C LEU A 69 -1.19 2.24 -3.77
N GLY A 70 -0.78 3.50 -3.87
CA GLY A 70 -0.60 4.34 -2.70
C GLY A 70 -1.77 5.32 -2.58
N ILE A 71 -2.17 5.63 -1.35
CA ILE A 71 -3.11 6.69 -1.05
C ILE A 71 -2.33 7.80 -0.35
N SER A 72 -2.14 8.91 -1.06
CA SER A 72 -1.33 10.03 -0.59
C SER A 72 -2.19 11.04 0.17
N GLN A 73 -1.69 11.46 1.33
CA GLN A 73 -2.28 12.55 2.12
C GLN A 73 -1.73 13.93 1.72
N ASP A 74 -0.90 13.98 0.68
CA ASP A 74 -0.20 15.20 0.26
C ASP A 74 -0.72 15.74 -1.07
N SER A 75 -0.20 16.90 -1.48
CA SER A 75 -0.51 17.51 -2.77
C SER A 75 0.05 16.68 -3.94
N ALA A 76 -0.41 16.97 -5.14
CA ALA A 76 0.08 16.33 -6.35
C ALA A 76 1.60 16.53 -6.55
N ASN A 77 2.10 17.74 -6.30
CA ASN A 77 3.53 18.04 -6.46
C ASN A 77 4.40 17.25 -5.49
N ILE A 78 4.01 17.21 -4.22
CA ILE A 78 4.74 16.45 -3.19
C ILE A 78 4.68 14.96 -3.51
N THR A 79 3.53 14.46 -3.94
CA THR A 79 3.33 13.06 -4.32
C THR A 79 4.22 12.66 -5.49
N ARG A 80 4.30 13.48 -6.54
CA ARG A 80 5.21 13.24 -7.69
C ARG A 80 6.67 13.22 -7.26
N SER A 81 7.07 14.14 -6.39
CA SER A 81 8.45 14.19 -5.88
C SER A 81 8.80 12.92 -5.09
N PHE A 82 7.88 12.45 -4.27
CA PHE A 82 8.04 11.21 -3.51
C PHE A 82 8.22 10.02 -4.45
N ALA A 83 7.37 9.89 -5.48
CA ALA A 83 7.46 8.80 -6.46
C ALA A 83 8.83 8.77 -7.15
N ARG A 84 9.31 9.93 -7.61
CA ARG A 84 10.61 10.03 -8.26
C ARG A 84 11.75 9.67 -7.32
N ARG A 85 11.71 10.17 -6.10
CA ARG A 85 12.80 9.96 -5.13
C ARG A 85 12.93 8.50 -4.71
N TYR A 86 11.82 7.80 -4.57
CA TYR A 86 11.81 6.41 -4.08
C TYR A 86 11.59 5.37 -5.17
N GLY A 87 11.55 5.79 -6.44
CA GLY A 87 11.42 4.89 -7.57
C GLY A 87 10.07 4.17 -7.65
N ILE A 88 9.00 4.84 -7.23
CA ILE A 88 7.66 4.28 -7.20
C ILE A 88 7.04 4.37 -8.60
N THR A 89 6.64 3.22 -9.17
CA THR A 89 6.02 3.15 -10.50
C THR A 89 4.52 2.87 -10.46
N PHE A 90 3.99 2.38 -9.34
CA PHE A 90 2.54 2.19 -9.20
C PHE A 90 1.84 3.53 -8.93
N PRO A 91 0.52 3.62 -9.22
CA PRO A 91 -0.21 4.87 -9.02
C PRO A 91 -0.26 5.30 -7.55
N LEU A 92 -0.10 6.61 -7.33
CA LEU A 92 -0.27 7.25 -6.05
C LEU A 92 -1.49 8.17 -6.14
N LEU A 93 -2.59 7.77 -5.50
CA LEU A 93 -3.86 8.46 -5.53
C LEU A 93 -3.87 9.59 -4.51
N LEU A 94 -4.47 10.72 -4.87
CA LEU A 94 -4.61 11.87 -3.98
C LEU A 94 -5.92 11.76 -3.22
N GLU A 95 -5.84 11.63 -1.93
CA GLU A 95 -7.00 11.49 -1.06
C GLU A 95 -7.72 12.83 -0.85
N GLY A 96 -6.99 13.94 -0.91
CA GLY A 96 -7.52 15.27 -0.67
C GLY A 96 -7.56 15.64 0.82
N ASP A 97 -8.07 16.85 1.10
CA ASP A 97 -8.01 17.43 2.44
C ASP A 97 -9.03 16.81 3.41
N ASP A 98 -10.02 16.09 2.90
CA ASP A 98 -11.04 15.44 3.73
C ASP A 98 -10.62 14.04 4.20
N TYR A 99 -9.54 13.51 3.67
CA TYR A 99 -9.01 12.19 4.02
C TYR A 99 -10.06 11.07 4.01
N PRO A 100 -10.84 10.90 2.93
CA PRO A 100 -11.95 9.96 2.93
C PRO A 100 -11.53 8.49 3.08
N VAL A 101 -10.41 8.09 2.51
CA VAL A 101 -9.90 6.71 2.63
C VAL A 101 -9.35 6.49 4.03
N SER A 102 -8.49 7.39 4.51
CA SER A 102 -7.92 7.33 5.85
C SER A 102 -8.99 7.25 6.92
N ARG A 103 -10.06 8.04 6.77
CA ARG A 103 -11.19 8.06 7.71
C ARG A 103 -12.04 6.80 7.64
N ALA A 104 -12.31 6.30 6.42
CA ALA A 104 -13.09 5.07 6.24
C ALA A 104 -12.39 3.88 6.88
N PHE A 105 -11.07 3.78 6.74
CA PHE A 105 -10.27 2.71 7.33
C PHE A 105 -9.88 2.98 8.79
N ASP A 106 -10.20 4.16 9.30
CA ASP A 106 -9.90 4.59 10.68
C ASP A 106 -8.43 4.33 11.04
N ILE A 107 -7.52 4.77 10.17
CA ILE A 107 -6.10 4.55 10.39
C ILE A 107 -5.58 5.41 11.56
N MET A 108 -4.62 4.85 12.30
CA MET A 108 -4.05 5.49 13.50
C MET A 108 -2.69 6.12 13.20
N ALA A 109 -2.02 5.68 12.15
CA ALA A 109 -0.68 6.15 11.78
C ALA A 109 -0.40 5.86 10.30
N THR A 110 0.59 6.52 9.75
CA THR A 110 1.10 6.24 8.39
C THR A 110 2.50 5.62 8.46
N PRO A 111 2.85 4.70 7.55
CA PRO A 111 1.94 4.09 6.60
C PRO A 111 1.08 3.02 7.27
N THR A 112 -0.12 2.82 6.76
CA THR A 112 -0.89 1.60 7.03
C THR A 112 -1.12 0.91 5.70
N VAL A 113 -0.82 -0.39 5.64
CA VAL A 113 -0.86 -1.17 4.41
C VAL A 113 -1.91 -2.25 4.55
N PHE A 114 -2.78 -2.37 3.55
CA PHE A 114 -3.85 -3.36 3.50
C PHE A 114 -3.71 -4.19 2.23
N LEU A 115 -3.79 -5.52 2.38
CA LEU A 115 -3.99 -6.43 1.26
C LEU A 115 -5.48 -6.81 1.24
N ILE A 116 -6.17 -6.49 0.14
CA ILE A 116 -7.61 -6.67 0.00
C ILE A 116 -7.86 -7.69 -1.11
N GLU A 117 -8.61 -8.74 -0.78
CA GLU A 117 -9.01 -9.76 -1.74
C GLU A 117 -10.17 -9.28 -2.62
N PRO A 118 -10.41 -9.90 -3.81
CA PRO A 118 -11.55 -9.55 -4.67
C PRO A 118 -12.90 -9.62 -3.97
N SER A 119 -13.04 -10.48 -2.95
CA SER A 119 -14.24 -10.53 -2.11
C SER A 119 -14.48 -9.26 -1.28
N GLY A 120 -13.46 -8.38 -1.18
CA GLY A 120 -13.47 -7.21 -0.33
C GLY A 120 -12.93 -7.45 1.07
N THR A 121 -12.55 -8.69 1.40
CA THR A 121 -11.99 -9.03 2.71
C THR A 121 -10.53 -8.60 2.82
N VAL A 122 -10.15 -8.02 3.95
CA VAL A 122 -8.75 -7.70 4.26
C VAL A 122 -8.01 -8.98 4.59
N ALA A 123 -7.08 -9.37 3.72
CA ALA A 123 -6.25 -10.58 3.89
C ALA A 123 -5.06 -10.33 4.82
N TYR A 124 -4.55 -9.11 4.85
CA TYR A 124 -3.41 -8.73 5.69
C TYR A 124 -3.44 -7.22 5.93
N ALA A 125 -3.04 -6.80 7.13
CA ALA A 125 -2.91 -5.39 7.47
C ALA A 125 -1.69 -5.17 8.36
N THR A 126 -0.97 -4.07 8.14
CA THR A 126 0.19 -3.69 8.97
C THR A 126 0.29 -2.18 9.07
N MET A 127 0.78 -1.68 10.21
CA MET A 127 0.90 -0.26 10.51
C MET A 127 2.37 0.06 10.86
N GLY A 128 2.88 1.18 10.35
CA GLY A 128 4.26 1.57 10.55
C GLY A 128 5.22 0.72 9.71
N PHE A 129 6.49 0.75 10.06
CA PHE A 129 7.50 -0.05 9.39
C PHE A 129 8.19 -0.99 10.37
N MET A 130 8.04 -2.29 10.14
CA MET A 130 8.71 -3.35 10.90
C MET A 130 9.35 -4.32 9.92
N LYS A 131 10.66 -4.28 9.82
CA LYS A 131 11.43 -5.13 8.89
C LYS A 131 11.12 -6.62 9.05
N PRO A 132 11.03 -7.17 10.29
CA PRO A 132 10.70 -8.59 10.47
C PRO A 132 9.32 -9.00 9.92
N SER A 133 8.39 -8.04 9.74
CA SER A 133 7.05 -8.33 9.24
C SER A 133 6.95 -8.29 7.72
N LEU A 134 7.99 -7.87 7.01
CA LEU A 134 7.96 -7.72 5.56
C LEU A 134 7.83 -9.06 4.83
N ASP A 135 8.47 -10.11 5.33
CA ASP A 135 8.33 -11.42 4.72
C ASP A 135 6.92 -11.99 4.88
N ALA A 136 6.27 -11.72 6.02
CA ALA A 136 4.86 -12.09 6.21
C ALA A 136 3.94 -11.35 5.22
N LEU A 137 4.20 -10.07 4.96
CA LEU A 137 3.49 -9.32 3.92
C LEU A 137 3.73 -9.93 2.54
N GLY A 138 4.97 -10.24 2.22
CA GLY A 138 5.33 -10.88 0.95
C GLY A 138 4.66 -12.24 0.77
N ASP A 139 4.59 -13.04 1.82
CA ASP A 139 3.92 -14.34 1.81
C ASP A 139 2.42 -14.19 1.60
N ALA A 140 1.78 -13.23 2.27
CA ALA A 140 0.35 -12.96 2.09
C ALA A 140 0.03 -12.54 0.65
N VAL A 141 0.88 -11.70 0.05
CA VAL A 141 0.73 -11.31 -1.36
C VAL A 141 0.92 -12.49 -2.29
N ALA A 142 1.94 -13.32 -2.07
CA ALA A 142 2.18 -14.52 -2.87
C ALA A 142 0.99 -15.47 -2.82
N ASP A 143 0.41 -15.69 -1.64
CA ASP A 143 -0.79 -16.50 -1.48
C ASP A 143 -1.98 -15.92 -2.26
N ALA A 144 -2.16 -14.61 -2.22
CA ALA A 144 -3.27 -13.94 -2.91
C ALA A 144 -3.19 -14.07 -4.44
N VAL A 145 -1.98 -14.14 -4.99
CA VAL A 145 -1.77 -14.30 -6.45
C VAL A 145 -1.45 -15.74 -6.86
N GLY A 146 -1.46 -16.68 -5.91
CA GLY A 146 -1.23 -18.11 -6.19
C GLY A 146 0.21 -18.44 -6.58
N LYS A 147 1.18 -17.75 -5.99
CA LYS A 147 2.60 -17.97 -6.27
C LYS A 147 3.35 -18.48 -5.04
N PRO A 148 4.50 -19.16 -5.23
CA PRO A 148 5.30 -19.64 -4.11
C PRO A 148 5.83 -18.48 -3.25
N HIS A 149 6.00 -18.72 -1.96
CA HIS A 149 6.63 -17.79 -1.03
C HIS A 149 8.08 -17.52 -1.46
N ARG A 150 8.46 -16.25 -1.35
CA ARG A 150 9.82 -15.81 -1.65
C ARG A 150 10.14 -14.64 -0.72
N ALA A 151 11.28 -14.70 -0.06
CA ALA A 151 11.71 -13.65 0.86
C ALA A 151 11.63 -12.26 0.21
N LEU A 152 11.00 -11.32 0.88
CA LEU A 152 10.92 -9.94 0.44
C LEU A 152 12.18 -9.17 0.87
N VAL A 153 12.65 -9.43 2.08
CA VAL A 153 13.90 -8.89 2.61
C VAL A 153 15.06 -9.77 2.15
N THR A 154 16.12 -9.13 1.68
CA THR A 154 17.33 -9.82 1.19
C THR A 154 18.57 -9.34 1.96
N PRO A 155 19.75 -10.02 1.84
CA PRO A 155 20.98 -9.54 2.46
C PRO A 155 21.38 -8.12 2.04
N ASP A 156 20.94 -7.64 0.88
CA ASP A 156 21.19 -6.27 0.41
C ASP A 156 20.45 -5.22 1.25
N ASP A 157 19.50 -5.64 2.06
CA ASP A 157 18.69 -4.75 2.93
C ASP A 157 19.29 -4.63 4.35
N SER A 158 20.55 -4.98 4.55
CA SER A 158 21.17 -4.99 5.88
C SER A 158 21.22 -3.61 6.56
N ASP A 159 21.22 -2.52 5.78
CA ASP A 159 21.22 -1.15 6.27
C ASP A 159 19.81 -0.60 6.55
N VAL A 160 18.76 -1.35 6.17
CA VAL A 160 17.38 -0.97 6.44
C VAL A 160 17.09 -1.14 7.94
N PRO A 161 16.53 -0.10 8.62
CA PRO A 161 16.27 -0.20 10.05
C PRO A 161 15.24 -1.29 10.37
N MET A 162 15.34 -1.86 11.57
CA MET A 162 14.42 -2.91 12.02
C MET A 162 13.02 -2.39 12.29
N PHE A 163 12.91 -1.14 12.74
CA PHE A 163 11.63 -0.55 13.12
C PHE A 163 11.66 0.97 12.95
N VAL A 164 10.60 1.51 12.36
CA VAL A 164 10.35 2.96 12.28
C VAL A 164 8.87 3.17 12.60
N PRO A 165 8.53 3.85 13.70
CA PRO A 165 7.14 4.10 14.05
C PRO A 165 6.44 4.98 13.02
N GLY A 166 5.15 4.73 12.85
CA GLY A 166 4.29 5.52 11.97
C GLY A 166 3.86 6.85 12.56
#